data_0cd8ff1e39af30eec2bac383e47817cc
#
_entry.id   0cd8ff1e39af30eec2bac383e47817cc
#
_cell.length_a   1.000
_cell.length_b   1.000
_cell.length_c   1.000
_cell.angle_alpha   90.00
_cell.angle_beta   90.00
_cell.angle_gamma   90.00
#
_symmetry.space_group_name_H-M   'P 1'
#
loop_
_entity.id
_entity.type
_entity.pdbx_description
1 polymer ?
#
loop_
_entity_poly.entity_id
_entity_poly.type
_entity_poly.pdbx_seq_one_letter_code
_entity_poly.pdbx_strand_id
1 'polypeptide(L)'
;MNELRKLRPTIARIWRGRTTPTRADEYAEYLYEHGIRPLEEKALGVQLFREDRAKESEFVTISYWESVEAMTRFAGQDPRRVHHLARDSEFLIELPSSVQILEIVSSFGCTGRVSS
;
A
#
# COMPACT_ATOMS: atom_id res chain seq x y z
N MET A 1 -2.07 29.96 -0.98
CA MET A 1 -2.14 29.34 -1.03
C MET A 1 -2.16 28.46 -0.34
N ASN A 2 -2.34 27.98 -0.12
CA ASN A 2 -2.45 27.13 0.41
C ASN A 2 -2.97 25.95 -0.05
N GLU A 3 -2.78 25.62 -1.18
CA GLU A 3 -3.15 24.38 -1.82
C GLU A 3 -2.58 23.20 -1.12
N LEU A 4 -1.40 23.34 -0.65
CA LEU A 4 -0.72 22.20 -0.02
C LEU A 4 -1.49 21.62 1.12
N ARG A 5 -2.04 22.48 1.94
CA ARG A 5 -2.72 21.95 3.11
C ARG A 5 -4.07 21.37 2.81
N LYS A 6 -4.52 21.52 1.59
CA LYS A 6 -5.82 20.98 1.25
C LYS A 6 -5.81 19.52 0.90
N LEU A 7 -4.64 18.99 0.63
CA LEU A 7 -4.53 17.59 0.26
C LEU A 7 -4.43 16.76 1.52
N ARG A 8 -5.57 16.34 2.00
CA ARG A 8 -5.64 15.53 3.20
C ARG A 8 -6.11 14.14 2.85
N PRO A 9 -5.50 13.12 3.41
CA PRO A 9 -5.99 11.77 3.17
C PRO A 9 -7.32 11.56 3.88
N THR A 10 -8.27 10.98 3.15
CA THR A 10 -9.53 10.57 3.72
C THR A 10 -9.76 9.08 3.55
N ILE A 11 -8.96 8.43 2.71
CA ILE A 11 -9.13 7.02 2.36
C ILE A 11 -7.80 6.31 2.56
N ALA A 12 -7.86 5.12 3.15
CA ALA A 12 -6.72 4.22 3.24
C ALA A 12 -7.01 2.97 2.43
N ARG A 13 -6.03 2.56 1.63
CA ARG A 13 -6.12 1.33 0.82
C ARG A 13 -5.07 0.38 1.36
N ILE A 14 -5.48 -0.81 1.74
CA ILE A 14 -4.63 -1.76 2.46
C ILE A 14 -4.49 -3.03 1.66
N TRP A 15 -3.24 -3.38 1.38
CA TRP A 15 -2.87 -4.61 0.69
C TRP A 15 -2.10 -5.50 1.66
N ARG A 16 -2.33 -6.81 1.62
CA ARG A 16 -1.62 -7.76 2.47
C ARG A 16 -1.12 -8.92 1.65
N GLY A 17 0.10 -9.36 1.95
CA GLY A 17 0.66 -10.53 1.29
C GLY A 17 1.63 -11.23 2.23
N ARG A 18 1.82 -12.54 2.04
CA ARG A 18 2.66 -13.35 2.93
C ARG A 18 3.66 -14.15 2.12
N THR A 19 4.86 -14.26 2.66
CA THR A 19 5.92 -15.08 2.07
C THR A 19 6.38 -16.11 3.08
N THR A 20 7.15 -17.11 2.61
CA THR A 20 7.91 -17.91 3.55
C THR A 20 9.01 -17.04 4.15
N PRO A 21 9.48 -17.38 5.36
CA PRO A 21 10.53 -16.55 5.97
C PRO A 21 11.79 -16.44 5.15
N THR A 22 12.14 -17.48 4.42
CA THR A 22 13.38 -17.50 3.65
C THR A 22 13.34 -16.57 2.44
N ARG A 23 12.15 -16.21 1.97
CA ARG A 23 12.00 -15.31 0.82
C ARG A 23 11.67 -13.88 1.23
N ALA A 24 11.53 -13.63 2.54
CA ALA A 24 10.99 -12.35 2.99
C ALA A 24 11.91 -11.17 2.66
N ASP A 25 13.20 -11.32 2.88
CA ASP A 25 14.12 -10.21 2.63
C ASP A 25 14.15 -9.85 1.14
N GLU A 26 14.19 -10.85 0.31
CA GLU A 26 14.21 -10.63 -1.14
C GLU A 26 12.92 -9.98 -1.59
N TYR A 27 11.79 -10.46 -1.04
CA TYR A 27 10.52 -9.88 -1.42
C TYR A 27 10.37 -8.44 -0.93
N ALA A 28 10.91 -8.13 0.25
CA ALA A 28 10.86 -6.76 0.76
C ALA A 28 11.50 -5.79 -0.23
N GLU A 29 12.65 -6.16 -0.79
CA GLU A 29 13.31 -5.30 -1.76
C GLU A 29 12.52 -5.20 -3.05
N TYR A 30 12.00 -6.33 -3.51
CA TYR A 30 11.21 -6.37 -4.74
C TYR A 30 9.95 -5.53 -4.60
N LEU A 31 9.25 -5.70 -3.48
CA LEU A 31 8.01 -4.98 -3.23
C LEU A 31 8.26 -3.48 -3.14
N TYR A 32 9.34 -3.09 -2.46
CA TYR A 32 9.65 -1.67 -2.38
C TYR A 32 9.90 -1.09 -3.76
N GLU A 33 10.74 -1.75 -4.55
CA GLU A 33 11.17 -1.22 -5.83
C GLU A 33 10.02 -1.13 -6.83
N HIS A 34 9.18 -2.15 -6.88
CA HIS A 34 8.17 -2.27 -7.93
C HIS A 34 6.77 -1.92 -7.47
N GLY A 35 6.52 -1.95 -6.17
CA GLY A 35 5.20 -1.65 -5.63
C GLY A 35 5.13 -0.34 -4.90
N ILE A 36 6.07 -0.08 -3.99
CA ILE A 36 5.99 1.08 -3.13
C ILE A 36 6.45 2.35 -3.84
N ARG A 37 7.57 2.30 -4.54
CA ARG A 37 8.10 3.49 -5.19
C ARG A 37 7.11 4.13 -6.17
N PRO A 38 6.40 3.35 -7.01
CA PRO A 38 5.39 3.98 -7.86
C PRO A 38 4.28 4.64 -7.06
N LEU A 39 3.91 4.08 -5.91
CA LEU A 39 2.89 4.68 -5.08
C LEU A 39 3.33 5.99 -4.45
N GLU A 40 4.64 6.12 -4.16
CA GLU A 40 5.15 7.34 -3.57
C GLU A 40 4.91 8.56 -4.46
N GLU A 41 4.79 8.33 -5.76
CA GLU A 41 4.58 9.42 -6.69
C GLU A 41 3.11 9.78 -6.87
N LYS A 42 2.20 8.90 -6.46
CA LYS A 42 0.79 9.08 -6.77
C LYS A 42 -0.09 9.25 -5.54
N ALA A 43 0.21 8.53 -4.46
CA ALA A 43 -0.57 8.61 -3.25
C ALA A 43 -0.13 9.78 -2.40
N LEU A 44 -0.98 10.19 -1.47
CA LEU A 44 -0.60 11.23 -0.50
C LEU A 44 0.36 10.69 0.53
N GLY A 45 0.34 9.39 0.76
CA GLY A 45 1.29 8.75 1.64
C GLY A 45 1.26 7.27 1.41
N VAL A 46 2.32 6.59 1.82
CA VAL A 46 2.38 5.14 1.70
C VAL A 46 3.31 4.62 2.78
N GLN A 47 2.92 3.49 3.35
CA GLN A 47 3.72 2.82 4.37
C GLN A 47 3.77 1.35 4.03
N LEU A 48 4.92 0.75 4.30
CA LEU A 48 5.11 -0.68 4.14
C LEU A 48 5.46 -1.25 5.50
N PHE A 49 4.69 -2.22 5.93
CA PHE A 49 4.88 -2.89 7.22
C PHE A 49 5.27 -4.34 6.99
N ARG A 50 6.00 -4.89 7.94
CA ARG A 50 6.43 -6.27 7.88
C ARG A 50 6.36 -6.87 9.26
N GLU A 51 5.82 -8.08 9.34
CA GLU A 51 5.84 -8.87 10.57
C GLU A 51 6.38 -10.23 10.25
N ASP A 52 7.45 -10.64 10.96
CA ASP A 52 8.05 -11.96 10.78
C ASP A 52 7.51 -12.90 11.85
N ARG A 53 7.00 -14.03 11.41
CA ARG A 53 6.52 -15.08 12.29
C ARG A 53 7.31 -16.34 12.01
N ALA A 54 7.06 -17.39 12.83
CA ALA A 54 7.84 -18.60 12.72
C ALA A 54 7.74 -19.25 11.35
N LYS A 55 6.55 -19.22 10.75
CA LYS A 55 6.31 -19.96 9.51
C LYS A 55 6.03 -19.09 8.32
N GLU A 56 5.87 -17.80 8.51
CA GLU A 56 5.59 -16.89 7.41
C GLU A 56 5.95 -15.47 7.81
N SER A 57 6.16 -14.65 6.80
CA SER A 57 6.34 -13.21 6.99
C SER A 57 5.21 -12.51 6.27
N GLU A 58 4.59 -11.54 6.94
CA GLU A 58 3.49 -10.80 6.35
C GLU A 58 3.93 -9.39 6.03
N PHE A 59 3.52 -8.92 4.85
CA PHE A 59 3.75 -7.56 4.41
C PHE A 59 2.41 -6.86 4.27
N VAL A 60 2.35 -5.63 4.77
CA VAL A 60 1.15 -4.81 4.66
C VAL A 60 1.53 -3.48 4.05
N THR A 61 0.86 -3.11 2.96
CA THR A 61 1.05 -1.82 2.33
C THR A 61 -0.19 -0.99 2.56
N ILE A 62 -0.01 0.19 3.12
CA ILE A 62 -1.13 1.12 3.30
C ILE A 62 -0.81 2.36 2.49
N SER A 63 -1.72 2.72 1.59
CA SER A 63 -1.60 3.94 0.82
C SER A 63 -2.77 4.86 1.16
N TYR A 64 -2.51 6.16 1.15
CA TYR A 64 -3.46 7.16 1.58
C TYR A 64 -3.83 8.07 0.43
N TRP A 65 -5.11 8.40 0.32
CA TRP A 65 -5.65 9.09 -0.83
C TRP A 65 -6.61 10.18 -0.40
N GLU A 66 -6.69 11.21 -1.20
CA GLU A 66 -7.59 12.32 -0.92
C GLU A 66 -9.04 11.90 -1.03
N SER A 67 -9.34 11.03 -1.98
CA SER A 67 -10.71 10.61 -2.25
C SER A 67 -10.70 9.28 -2.97
N VAL A 68 -11.88 8.66 -3.06
CA VAL A 68 -12.03 7.45 -3.86
C VAL A 68 -11.72 7.74 -5.32
N GLU A 69 -12.12 8.92 -5.81
CA GLU A 69 -11.85 9.29 -7.19
C GLU A 69 -10.36 9.36 -7.47
N ALA A 70 -9.61 9.97 -6.56
CA ALA A 70 -8.15 10.06 -6.73
C ALA A 70 -7.52 8.68 -6.75
N MET A 71 -7.99 7.81 -5.86
CA MET A 71 -7.49 6.44 -5.79
C MET A 71 -7.85 5.67 -7.07
N THR A 72 -9.03 5.88 -7.59
CA THR A 72 -9.51 5.18 -8.78
C THR A 72 -8.67 5.53 -10.00
N ARG A 73 -8.19 6.75 -10.08
CA ARG A 73 -7.29 7.13 -11.17
C ARG A 73 -6.02 6.30 -11.18
N PHE A 74 -5.60 5.82 -10.01
CA PHE A 74 -4.45 4.93 -9.91
C PHE A 74 -4.85 3.46 -10.05
N ALA A 75 -5.88 3.05 -9.31
CA ALA A 75 -6.23 1.63 -9.17
C ALA A 75 -7.19 1.12 -10.23
N GLY A 76 -7.76 2.02 -11.06
CA GLY A 76 -8.70 1.62 -12.07
C GLY A 76 -10.13 1.62 -11.56
N GLN A 77 -11.06 1.18 -12.41
CA GLN A 77 -12.48 1.30 -12.11
C GLN A 77 -12.90 0.54 -10.87
N ASP A 78 -12.23 -0.56 -10.57
CA ASP A 78 -12.51 -1.31 -9.35
C ASP A 78 -11.36 -1.12 -8.40
N PRO A 79 -11.46 -0.17 -7.45
CA PRO A 79 -10.34 0.13 -6.57
C PRO A 79 -10.00 -0.99 -5.57
N ARG A 80 -10.91 -1.95 -5.39
CA ARG A 80 -10.61 -3.10 -4.54
C ARG A 80 -9.87 -4.20 -5.26
N ARG A 81 -9.73 -4.08 -6.56
CA ARG A 81 -9.03 -5.08 -7.34
C ARG A 81 -7.53 -5.03 -7.04
N VAL A 82 -6.94 -6.19 -6.83
CA VAL A 82 -5.51 -6.29 -6.60
C VAL A 82 -4.77 -6.22 -7.92
N HIS A 83 -3.73 -5.40 -7.95
CA HIS A 83 -2.83 -5.36 -9.09
C HIS A 83 -1.57 -6.11 -8.69
N HIS A 84 -1.47 -7.36 -9.12
CA HIS A 84 -0.31 -8.17 -8.78
C HIS A 84 0.91 -7.69 -9.54
N LEU A 85 2.04 -7.69 -8.86
CA LEU A 85 3.31 -7.43 -9.51
C LEU A 85 3.73 -8.69 -10.27
N ALA A 86 4.58 -8.51 -11.27
CA ALA A 86 4.90 -9.59 -12.21
C ALA A 86 5.43 -10.85 -11.50
N ARG A 87 6.18 -10.67 -10.42
CA ARG A 87 6.78 -11.82 -9.74
C ARG A 87 6.09 -12.16 -8.42
N ASP A 88 4.93 -11.59 -8.15
CA ASP A 88 4.26 -11.87 -6.89
C ASP A 88 3.99 -13.35 -6.70
N SER A 89 3.63 -14.06 -7.78
CA SER A 89 3.34 -15.48 -7.65
C SER A 89 4.55 -16.32 -7.30
N GLU A 90 5.76 -15.80 -7.50
CA GLU A 90 6.98 -16.51 -7.10
C GLU A 90 7.24 -16.41 -5.62
N PHE A 91 6.81 -15.33 -5.00
CA PHE A 91 7.13 -15.03 -3.61
C PHE A 91 6.00 -15.34 -2.65
N LEU A 92 4.77 -15.01 -3.04
CA LEU A 92 3.66 -15.03 -2.11
C LEU A 92 3.14 -16.44 -1.95
N ILE A 93 2.86 -16.80 -0.71
CA ILE A 93 2.26 -18.09 -0.38
C ILE A 93 0.92 -18.21 -1.07
N GLU A 94 0.19 -17.10 -1.13
CA GLU A 94 -1.13 -17.05 -1.75
C GLU A 94 -1.31 -15.66 -2.31
N LEU A 95 -1.79 -15.56 -3.54
CA LEU A 95 -2.07 -14.25 -4.11
C LEU A 95 -3.33 -13.68 -3.47
N PRO A 96 -3.25 -12.47 -2.89
CA PRO A 96 -4.45 -11.87 -2.31
C PRO A 96 -5.50 -11.61 -3.38
N SER A 97 -6.76 -11.79 -3.01
CA SER A 97 -7.86 -11.66 -3.97
C SER A 97 -8.41 -10.24 -4.05
N SER A 98 -8.18 -9.43 -3.03
CA SER A 98 -8.70 -8.06 -3.01
C SER A 98 -7.91 -7.24 -2.03
N VAL A 99 -8.10 -5.91 -2.10
CA VAL A 99 -7.56 -4.99 -1.11
C VAL A 99 -8.71 -4.45 -0.30
N GLN A 100 -8.38 -3.92 0.87
CA GLN A 100 -9.34 -3.32 1.77
C GLN A 100 -9.30 -1.81 1.61
N ILE A 101 -10.45 -1.18 1.60
CA ILE A 101 -10.55 0.27 1.49
C ILE A 101 -11.31 0.77 2.70
N LEU A 102 -10.68 1.67 3.44
CA LEU A 102 -11.24 2.18 4.68
C LEU A 102 -11.33 3.70 4.62
N GLU A 103 -12.39 4.22 5.19
CA GLU A 103 -12.54 5.65 5.37
C GLU A 103 -11.82 6.07 6.64
N ILE A 104 -11.02 7.12 6.56
CA ILE A 104 -10.32 7.63 7.72
C ILE A 104 -11.28 8.49 8.52
N VAL A 105 -11.66 8.02 9.68
CA VAL A 105 -12.60 8.73 10.54
C VAL A 105 -11.89 9.79 11.37
N SER A 106 -10.68 9.48 11.80
CA SER A 106 -9.92 10.39 12.66
C SER A 106 -8.43 10.13 12.43
N SER A 107 -7.64 11.19 12.51
CA SER A 107 -6.23 11.06 12.22
C SER A 107 -5.46 12.11 12.99
N PHE A 108 -4.30 11.73 13.51
CA PHE A 108 -3.41 12.64 14.20
C PHE A 108 -1.97 12.17 13.95
N GLY A 109 -1.09 13.10 13.67
CA GLY A 109 0.31 12.77 13.49
C GLY A 109 0.65 12.46 12.04
N CYS A 110 1.55 11.50 11.83
CA CYS A 110 2.14 11.25 10.53
C CYS A 110 1.35 10.25 9.71
N THR A 111 0.19 10.66 9.19
CA THR A 111 -0.60 9.79 8.36
C THR A 111 -0.63 10.36 6.96
N GLY A 112 0.25 10.09 6.14
CA GLY A 112 0.29 10.60 4.81
C GLY A 112 1.66 11.08 4.48
N ARG A 113 1.79 11.63 3.28
CA ARG A 113 3.09 12.11 2.83
C ARG A 113 3.53 13.30 3.66
N VAL A 114 4.71 13.19 4.21
CA VAL A 114 5.30 14.28 4.95
C VAL A 114 6.08 15.13 3.99
N SER A 115 5.72 16.40 3.95
CA SER A 115 6.39 17.35 3.11
C SER A 115 7.46 18.04 3.93
N SER A 116 8.64 18.02 3.52
CA SER A 116 9.69 18.65 4.32
C SER A 116 10.41 19.70 3.56
#